data_43ca95b5efdb7727f8b1269f4ab4a8f5
#
_entry.id   43ca95b5efdb7727f8b1269f4ab4a8f5
#
_cell.length_a   1.000
_cell.length_b   1.000
_cell.length_c   1.000
_cell.angle_alpha   90.00
_cell.angle_beta   90.00
_cell.angle_gamma   90.00
#
_symmetry.space_group_name_H-M   'P 1'
#
loop_
_entity.id
_entity.type
_entity.pdbx_description
1 polymer ?
#
loop_
_entity_poly.entity_id
_entity_poly.type
_entity_poly.pdbx_seq_one_letter_code
_entity_poly.pdbx_strand_id
1 'polypeptide(L)'
;MEIERKWMVNGWPEGEGLPALPLKEEFAMRQGYISVHPTVRIREEALKGGRTDYILCFKSGGGLAREEIERPIDKALFEDLETKIIAKPLIPKIRRSYLLPDGLVLEVNHVDEGQPTEFWYAEVEYPTVEQACAWDPASCQLAAYLSDDVTGQPGQTMGEYWVKTRL
;
A
#
# COMPACT_ATOMS: atom_id res chain seq x y z
N MET A 1 -5.77 -5.69 14.12
CA MET A 1 -4.59 -6.37 13.54
C MET A 1 -4.71 -6.37 12.02
N GLU A 2 -3.63 -6.07 11.33
CA GLU A 2 -3.53 -6.12 9.89
C GLU A 2 -2.81 -7.40 9.48
N ILE A 3 -3.42 -8.17 8.58
CA ILE A 3 -2.85 -9.43 8.05
C ILE A 3 -2.86 -9.31 6.53
N GLU A 4 -1.67 -9.14 5.95
CA GLU A 4 -1.57 -8.92 4.51
C GLU A 4 -0.38 -9.63 3.89
N ARG A 5 -0.50 -10.00 2.63
CA ARG A 5 0.60 -10.45 1.79
C ARG A 5 0.92 -9.40 0.75
N LYS A 6 2.17 -9.35 0.34
CA LYS A 6 2.69 -8.34 -0.58
C LYS A 6 3.49 -9.00 -1.69
N TRP A 7 3.32 -8.47 -2.90
CA TRP A 7 4.05 -8.90 -4.09
C TRP A 7 4.64 -7.70 -4.82
N MET A 8 5.81 -7.87 -5.41
CA MET A 8 6.27 -6.95 -6.42
C MET A 8 5.57 -7.32 -7.73
N VAL A 9 5.07 -6.32 -8.44
CA VAL A 9 4.32 -6.53 -9.68
C VAL A 9 4.83 -5.59 -10.78
N ASN A 10 4.35 -5.80 -11.99
CA ASN A 10 4.73 -5.00 -13.16
C ASN A 10 3.47 -4.45 -13.81
N GLY A 11 3.14 -3.20 -13.49
CA GLY A 11 1.96 -2.52 -14.02
C GLY A 11 0.64 -2.90 -13.35
N TRP A 12 -0.45 -2.34 -13.88
CA TRP A 12 -1.79 -2.66 -13.43
C TRP A 12 -2.18 -4.08 -13.87
N PRO A 13 -3.05 -4.79 -13.11
CA PRO A 13 -3.52 -6.13 -13.47
C PRO A 13 -4.57 -6.08 -14.59
N GLU A 14 -4.25 -5.42 -15.69
CA GLU A 14 -5.14 -5.19 -16.81
C GLU A 14 -4.43 -5.60 -18.10
N GLY A 15 -5.20 -6.11 -19.07
CA GLY A 15 -4.68 -6.45 -20.38
C GLY A 15 -4.73 -7.92 -20.71
N GLU A 16 -4.04 -8.29 -21.78
CA GLU A 16 -4.04 -9.63 -22.32
C GLU A 16 -3.40 -10.62 -21.34
N GLY A 17 -4.05 -11.79 -21.19
CA GLY A 17 -3.58 -12.85 -20.29
C GLY A 17 -3.96 -12.66 -18.83
N LEU A 18 -4.63 -11.57 -18.49
CA LEU A 18 -5.10 -11.29 -17.14
C LEU A 18 -6.63 -11.37 -17.04
N PRO A 19 -7.17 -11.79 -15.88
CA PRO A 19 -8.63 -11.79 -15.70
C PRO A 19 -9.16 -10.35 -15.69
N ALA A 20 -10.40 -10.16 -16.15
CA ALA A 20 -11.07 -8.87 -16.04
C ALA A 20 -11.58 -8.70 -14.60
N LEU A 21 -10.87 -7.93 -13.79
CA LEU A 21 -11.25 -7.65 -12.41
C LEU A 21 -12.00 -6.32 -12.32
N PRO A 22 -13.14 -6.26 -11.60
CA PRO A 22 -13.84 -5.00 -11.38
C PRO A 22 -12.97 -4.03 -10.59
N LEU A 23 -12.81 -2.82 -11.11
CA LEU A 23 -12.14 -1.74 -10.38
C LEU A 23 -13.13 -1.18 -9.35
N LYS A 24 -12.78 -1.29 -8.08
CA LYS A 24 -13.60 -0.83 -6.96
C LYS A 24 -13.42 0.67 -6.71
N GLU A 25 -12.16 1.12 -6.62
CA GLU A 25 -11.82 2.52 -6.39
C GLU A 25 -10.36 2.82 -6.75
N GLU A 26 -10.08 4.10 -6.97
CA GLU A 26 -8.73 4.60 -7.22
C GLU A 26 -8.45 5.79 -6.34
N PHE A 27 -7.28 5.81 -5.69
CA PHE A 27 -6.80 6.89 -4.86
C PHE A 27 -5.49 7.45 -5.38
N ALA A 28 -5.36 8.79 -5.35
CA ALA A 28 -4.08 9.46 -5.39
C ALA A 28 -3.64 9.69 -3.94
N MET A 29 -2.48 9.16 -3.57
CA MET A 29 -1.99 9.22 -2.20
C MET A 29 -0.65 9.93 -2.11
N ARG A 30 -0.40 10.58 -0.97
CA ARG A 30 0.92 11.11 -0.60
C ARG A 30 1.18 10.69 0.83
N GLN A 31 2.32 10.06 1.09
CA GLN A 31 2.64 9.59 2.44
C GLN A 31 4.07 9.91 2.85
N GLY A 32 4.25 10.11 4.14
CA GLY A 32 5.55 10.34 4.75
C GLY A 32 5.61 9.79 6.16
N TYR A 33 6.81 9.72 6.71
CA TYR A 33 7.06 9.04 7.97
C TYR A 33 7.66 9.99 9.00
N ILE A 34 7.03 10.05 10.17
CA ILE A 34 7.56 10.73 11.34
C ILE A 34 8.59 9.80 12.01
N SER A 35 8.29 8.49 12.01
CA SER A 35 9.17 7.44 12.50
C SER A 35 8.97 6.18 11.66
N VAL A 36 10.02 5.40 11.49
CA VAL A 36 9.95 4.12 10.76
C VAL A 36 9.89 2.94 11.74
N HIS A 37 10.52 3.03 12.89
CA HIS A 37 10.52 2.02 13.93
C HIS A 37 10.31 2.65 15.32
N PRO A 38 9.11 2.61 15.89
CA PRO A 38 7.86 2.11 15.33
C PRO A 38 7.39 2.96 14.15
N THR A 39 6.58 2.39 13.29
CA THR A 39 6.02 3.12 12.17
C THR A 39 5.03 4.16 12.64
N VAL A 40 5.29 5.43 12.32
CA VAL A 40 4.35 6.55 12.48
C VAL A 40 4.30 7.28 11.15
N ARG A 41 3.17 7.18 10.47
CA ARG A 41 2.99 7.64 9.08
C ARG A 41 1.83 8.60 8.97
N ILE A 42 1.97 9.65 8.17
CA ILE A 42 0.85 10.45 7.70
C ILE A 42 0.59 10.13 6.23
N ARG A 43 -0.69 10.18 5.84
CA ARG A 43 -1.08 9.91 4.44
C ARG A 43 -2.29 10.76 4.06
N GLU A 44 -2.18 11.38 2.89
CA GLU A 44 -3.30 12.01 2.20
C GLU A 44 -3.88 10.99 1.22
N GLU A 45 -5.19 10.82 1.23
CA GLU A 45 -5.91 9.87 0.39
C GLU A 45 -6.99 10.62 -0.39
N ALA A 46 -6.71 10.92 -1.66
CA ALA A 46 -7.65 11.60 -2.53
C ALA A 46 -8.38 10.57 -3.42
N LEU A 47 -9.63 10.30 -3.09
CA LEU A 47 -10.49 9.41 -3.88
C LEU A 47 -10.79 10.05 -5.23
N LYS A 48 -10.53 9.35 -6.32
CA LYS A 48 -10.84 9.84 -7.67
C LYS A 48 -12.34 10.10 -7.80
N GLY A 49 -12.69 11.35 -8.12
CA GLY A 49 -14.09 11.80 -8.20
C GLY A 49 -14.77 11.98 -6.85
N GLY A 50 -14.03 11.97 -5.75
CA GLY A 50 -14.59 12.06 -4.40
C GLY A 50 -13.79 12.93 -3.45
N ARG A 51 -13.89 12.61 -2.15
CA ARG A 51 -13.28 13.36 -1.06
C ARG A 51 -11.79 13.07 -0.90
N THR A 52 -11.11 13.94 -0.15
CA THR A 52 -9.75 13.76 0.32
C THR A 52 -9.77 13.59 1.83
N ASP A 53 -9.14 12.52 2.32
CA ASP A 53 -8.99 12.24 3.74
C ASP A 53 -7.50 12.29 4.14
N TYR A 54 -7.25 12.55 5.42
CA TYR A 54 -5.91 12.61 6.00
C TYR A 54 -5.84 11.67 7.18
N ILE A 55 -4.84 10.79 7.18
CA ILE A 55 -4.75 9.69 8.14
C ILE A 55 -3.39 9.69 8.85
N LEU A 56 -3.43 9.57 10.17
CA LEU A 56 -2.25 9.29 11.01
C LEU A 56 -2.31 7.81 11.39
N CYS A 57 -1.23 7.10 11.10
CA CYS A 57 -1.17 5.65 11.26
C CYS A 57 0.04 5.26 12.10
N PHE A 58 -0.19 4.34 13.05
CA PHE A 58 0.84 3.72 13.88
C PHE A 58 0.84 2.22 13.58
N LYS A 59 2.01 1.65 13.33
CA LYS A 59 2.13 0.21 13.12
C LYS A 59 3.24 -0.38 13.97
N SER A 60 3.00 -1.57 14.52
CA SER A 60 4.01 -2.37 15.19
C SER A 60 5.00 -2.98 14.17
N GLY A 61 5.90 -3.87 14.61
CA GLY A 61 6.88 -4.53 13.75
C GLY A 61 6.31 -5.11 12.46
N GLY A 62 7.18 -5.54 11.56
CA GLY A 62 6.79 -6.02 10.24
C GLY A 62 6.35 -7.47 10.19
N GLY A 63 6.15 -8.00 8.97
CA GLY A 63 5.77 -9.38 8.72
C GLY A 63 4.35 -9.53 8.21
N LEU A 64 3.83 -10.76 8.27
CA LEU A 64 2.49 -11.08 7.78
C LEU A 64 1.39 -10.42 8.61
N ALA A 65 1.53 -10.40 9.93
CA ALA A 65 0.54 -9.87 10.86
C ALA A 65 1.16 -8.82 11.77
N ARG A 66 0.52 -7.66 11.89
CA ARG A 66 0.99 -6.57 12.75
C ARG A 66 -0.16 -5.72 13.28
N GLU A 67 0.05 -5.11 14.42
CA GLU A 67 -0.92 -4.16 14.97
C GLU A 67 -0.90 -2.87 14.17
N GLU A 68 -2.09 -2.32 13.95
CA GLU A 68 -2.27 -1.06 13.25
C GLU A 68 -3.30 -0.20 13.97
N ILE A 69 -2.96 1.07 14.18
CA ILE A 69 -3.88 2.06 14.73
C ILE A 69 -3.94 3.20 13.74
N GLU A 70 -5.11 3.48 13.19
CA GLU A 70 -5.33 4.61 12.29
C GLU A 70 -6.29 5.63 12.92
N ARG A 71 -6.00 6.91 12.71
CA ARG A 71 -6.85 8.00 13.14
C ARG A 71 -6.96 9.05 12.04
N PRO A 72 -8.18 9.52 11.74
CA PRO A 72 -8.33 10.65 10.85
C PRO A 72 -7.78 11.91 11.53
N ILE A 73 -7.12 12.74 10.76
CA ILE A 73 -6.66 14.06 11.20
C ILE A 73 -7.17 15.12 10.21
N ASP A 74 -7.20 16.37 10.63
CA ASP A 74 -7.59 17.42 9.71
C ASP A 74 -6.44 17.86 8.79
N LYS A 75 -6.79 18.59 7.74
CA LYS A 75 -5.84 19.06 6.75
C LYS A 75 -4.74 19.94 7.37
N ALA A 76 -5.12 20.81 8.30
CA ALA A 76 -4.18 21.74 8.95
C ALA A 76 -3.10 20.99 9.73
N LEU A 77 -3.49 19.96 10.50
CA LEU A 77 -2.54 19.13 11.21
C LEU A 77 -1.64 18.35 10.25
N PHE A 78 -2.23 17.79 9.19
CA PHE A 78 -1.46 17.09 8.17
C PHE A 78 -0.38 18.00 7.56
N GLU A 79 -0.75 19.21 7.17
CA GLU A 79 0.19 20.18 6.59
C GLU A 79 1.28 20.60 7.56
N ASP A 80 0.95 20.79 8.83
CA ASP A 80 1.94 21.09 9.86
C ASP A 80 2.94 19.94 10.06
N LEU A 81 2.46 18.70 10.09
CA LEU A 81 3.32 17.53 10.20
C LEU A 81 4.21 17.37 8.96
N GLU A 82 3.66 17.60 7.78
CA GLU A 82 4.39 17.52 6.52
C GLU A 82 5.51 18.56 6.46
N THR A 83 5.21 19.81 6.73
CA THR A 83 6.13 20.92 6.49
C THR A 83 7.07 21.21 7.66
N LYS A 84 6.61 21.04 8.90
CA LYS A 84 7.34 21.44 10.10
C LYS A 84 8.06 20.28 10.79
N ILE A 85 7.53 19.07 10.68
CA ILE A 85 8.08 17.90 11.38
C ILE A 85 8.85 17.01 10.41
N ILE A 86 8.21 16.55 9.34
CA ILE A 86 8.87 15.68 8.35
C ILE A 86 9.85 16.49 7.50
N ALA A 87 9.40 17.59 6.92
CA ALA A 87 10.20 18.50 6.10
C ALA A 87 11.00 17.82 4.97
N LYS A 88 10.44 16.76 4.41
CA LYS A 88 10.96 15.99 3.27
C LYS A 88 9.85 15.77 2.26
N PRO A 89 10.15 15.56 0.97
CA PRO A 89 9.13 15.27 -0.02
C PRO A 89 8.37 13.98 0.31
N LEU A 90 7.05 14.07 0.35
CA LEU A 90 6.23 12.88 0.56
C LEU A 90 6.28 11.95 -0.66
N ILE A 91 6.00 10.68 -0.44
CA ILE A 91 5.96 9.67 -1.50
C ILE A 91 4.58 9.72 -2.17
N PRO A 92 4.49 10.11 -3.46
CA PRO A 92 3.24 10.01 -4.19
C PRO A 92 3.04 8.58 -4.69
N LYS A 93 1.80 8.12 -4.65
CA LYS A 93 1.42 6.84 -5.27
C LYS A 93 -0.03 6.85 -5.71
N ILE A 94 -0.32 6.08 -6.75
CA ILE A 94 -1.69 5.80 -7.19
C ILE A 94 -2.03 4.39 -6.76
N ARG A 95 -3.13 4.22 -6.05
CA ARG A 95 -3.64 2.92 -5.64
C ARG A 95 -4.94 2.62 -6.35
N ARG A 96 -5.01 1.46 -6.99
CA ARG A 96 -6.26 0.90 -7.52
C ARG A 96 -6.63 -0.35 -6.75
N SER A 97 -7.88 -0.42 -6.33
CA SER A 97 -8.44 -1.57 -5.62
C SER A 97 -9.33 -2.34 -6.56
N TYR A 98 -9.06 -3.63 -6.71
CA TYR A 98 -9.81 -4.54 -7.59
C TYR A 98 -10.52 -5.60 -6.77
N LEU A 99 -11.78 -5.88 -7.10
CA LEU A 99 -12.54 -6.92 -6.44
C LEU A 99 -12.17 -8.29 -7.02
N LEU A 100 -11.74 -9.20 -6.15
CA LEU A 100 -11.40 -10.57 -6.52
C LEU A 100 -12.65 -11.48 -6.49
N PRO A 101 -12.65 -12.58 -7.27
CA PRO A 101 -13.80 -13.51 -7.31
C PRO A 101 -14.15 -14.12 -5.94
N ASP A 102 -13.19 -14.24 -5.03
CA ASP A 102 -13.39 -14.77 -3.68
C ASP A 102 -13.86 -13.73 -2.66
N GLY A 103 -14.09 -12.49 -3.10
CA GLY A 103 -14.52 -11.39 -2.23
C GLY A 103 -13.39 -10.62 -1.58
N LEU A 104 -12.15 -11.05 -1.71
CA LEU A 104 -10.97 -10.29 -1.28
C LEU A 104 -10.72 -9.13 -2.23
N VAL A 105 -9.86 -8.19 -1.82
CA VAL A 105 -9.51 -7.01 -2.59
C VAL A 105 -8.02 -7.04 -2.91
N LEU A 106 -7.70 -6.88 -4.20
CA LEU A 106 -6.32 -6.70 -4.65
C LEU A 106 -6.04 -5.20 -4.74
N GLU A 107 -5.13 -4.71 -3.93
CA GLU A 107 -4.68 -3.33 -3.98
C GLU A 107 -3.36 -3.25 -4.72
N VAL A 108 -3.32 -2.52 -5.83
CA VAL A 108 -2.11 -2.33 -6.63
C VAL A 108 -1.67 -0.88 -6.53
N ASN A 109 -0.40 -0.66 -6.27
CA ASN A 109 0.19 0.65 -6.03
C ASN A 109 1.28 0.95 -7.05
N HIS A 110 1.20 2.11 -7.67
CA HIS A 110 2.23 2.66 -8.54
C HIS A 110 2.92 3.80 -7.79
N VAL A 111 4.17 3.62 -7.44
CA VAL A 111 4.92 4.49 -6.53
C VAL A 111 5.95 5.32 -7.30
N ASP A 112 6.04 6.62 -6.99
CA ASP A 112 7.02 7.55 -7.57
C ASP A 112 7.02 7.54 -9.10
N GLU A 113 5.84 7.63 -9.72
CA GLU A 113 5.69 7.65 -11.18
C GLU A 113 6.61 8.70 -11.82
N GLY A 114 7.36 8.27 -12.84
CA GLY A 114 8.27 9.13 -13.57
C GLY A 114 9.62 9.36 -12.91
N GLN A 115 9.87 8.80 -11.73
CA GLN A 115 11.17 8.90 -11.06
C GLN A 115 12.04 7.67 -11.34
N PRO A 116 13.38 7.78 -11.22
CA PRO A 116 14.27 6.61 -11.40
C PRO A 116 13.98 5.46 -10.42
N THR A 117 13.39 5.75 -9.28
CA THR A 117 13.04 4.79 -8.23
C THR A 117 11.62 4.23 -8.35
N GLU A 118 10.89 4.59 -9.40
CA GLU A 118 9.50 4.15 -9.58
C GLU A 118 9.37 2.63 -9.53
N PHE A 119 8.31 2.17 -8.86
CA PHE A 119 8.03 0.73 -8.79
C PHE A 119 6.55 0.47 -8.54
N TRP A 120 6.16 -0.80 -8.63
CA TRP A 120 4.81 -1.27 -8.44
C TRP A 120 4.79 -2.38 -7.42
N TYR A 121 3.78 -2.36 -6.54
CA TYR A 121 3.55 -3.47 -5.63
C TYR A 121 2.06 -3.70 -5.43
N ALA A 122 1.72 -4.93 -5.03
CA ALA A 122 0.35 -5.33 -4.77
C ALA A 122 0.23 -5.92 -3.37
N GLU A 123 -0.93 -5.75 -2.76
CA GLU A 123 -1.26 -6.27 -1.45
C GLU A 123 -2.65 -6.88 -1.46
N VAL A 124 -2.82 -7.94 -0.66
CA VAL A 124 -4.13 -8.52 -0.34
C VAL A 124 -4.18 -8.68 1.16
N GLU A 125 -5.24 -8.17 1.78
CA GLU A 125 -5.50 -8.29 3.21
C GLU A 125 -6.47 -9.43 3.48
N TYR A 126 -6.24 -10.15 4.59
CA TYR A 126 -7.01 -11.35 4.95
C TYR A 126 -7.61 -11.21 6.35
N PRO A 127 -8.78 -11.84 6.58
CA PRO A 127 -9.38 -11.85 7.92
C PRO A 127 -8.57 -12.65 8.95
N THR A 128 -7.85 -13.70 8.52
CA THR A 128 -7.07 -14.56 9.42
C THR A 128 -5.71 -14.93 8.83
N VAL A 129 -4.77 -15.30 9.69
CA VAL A 129 -3.45 -15.79 9.29
C VAL A 129 -3.58 -17.06 8.46
N GLU A 130 -4.48 -17.97 8.84
CA GLU A 130 -4.71 -19.24 8.14
C GLU A 130 -5.15 -18.98 6.69
N GLN A 131 -6.08 -18.05 6.49
CA GLN A 131 -6.52 -17.68 5.13
C GLN A 131 -5.38 -17.06 4.32
N ALA A 132 -4.57 -16.19 4.94
CA ALA A 132 -3.43 -15.59 4.26
C ALA A 132 -2.42 -16.66 3.81
N CYS A 133 -2.10 -17.62 4.67
CA CYS A 133 -1.14 -18.69 4.35
C CYS A 133 -1.68 -19.65 3.29
N ALA A 134 -2.97 -19.91 3.27
CA ALA A 134 -3.61 -20.85 2.35
C ALA A 134 -3.96 -20.25 0.99
N TRP A 135 -4.02 -18.92 0.89
CA TRP A 135 -4.46 -18.26 -0.33
C TRP A 135 -3.48 -18.48 -1.47
N ASP A 136 -4.00 -18.92 -2.62
CA ASP A 136 -3.23 -19.16 -3.83
C ASP A 136 -3.69 -18.19 -4.93
N PRO A 137 -2.79 -17.35 -5.48
CA PRO A 137 -3.12 -16.43 -6.58
C PRO A 137 -3.73 -17.14 -7.80
N ALA A 138 -3.39 -18.41 -8.02
CA ALA A 138 -3.93 -19.20 -9.12
C ALA A 138 -5.45 -19.37 -9.03
N SER A 139 -6.02 -19.31 -7.83
CA SER A 139 -7.47 -19.39 -7.64
C SER A 139 -8.23 -18.23 -8.28
N CYS A 140 -7.53 -17.10 -8.50
CA CYS A 140 -8.05 -15.90 -9.16
C CYS A 140 -7.41 -15.66 -10.53
N GLN A 141 -6.72 -16.66 -11.09
CA GLN A 141 -5.99 -16.58 -12.37
C GLN A 141 -4.90 -15.50 -12.36
N LEU A 142 -4.25 -15.30 -11.22
CA LEU A 142 -3.21 -14.29 -11.02
C LEU A 142 -1.84 -14.88 -10.70
N ALA A 143 -1.62 -16.18 -10.93
CA ALA A 143 -0.36 -16.85 -10.59
C ALA A 143 0.86 -16.19 -11.22
N ALA A 144 0.77 -15.79 -12.49
CA ALA A 144 1.88 -15.13 -13.19
C ALA A 144 2.09 -13.70 -12.72
N TYR A 145 1.00 -12.95 -12.50
CA TYR A 145 1.05 -11.55 -12.06
C TYR A 145 1.57 -11.42 -10.64
N LEU A 146 1.14 -12.31 -9.74
CA LEU A 146 1.53 -12.35 -8.33
C LEU A 146 2.56 -13.47 -8.08
N SER A 147 3.64 -13.48 -8.85
CA SER A 147 4.68 -14.51 -8.75
C SER A 147 5.84 -14.14 -7.82
N ASP A 148 6.00 -12.84 -7.51
CA ASP A 148 7.11 -12.35 -6.67
C ASP A 148 6.59 -11.95 -5.28
N ASP A 149 6.34 -12.95 -4.43
CA ASP A 149 5.88 -12.75 -3.06
C ASP A 149 7.03 -12.26 -2.19
N VAL A 150 6.92 -11.04 -1.67
CA VAL A 150 7.92 -10.39 -0.81
C VAL A 150 7.42 -10.21 0.62
N THR A 151 6.35 -10.89 1.00
CA THR A 151 5.77 -10.78 2.35
C THR A 151 6.82 -11.00 3.42
N GLY A 152 6.96 -10.02 4.32
CA GLY A 152 7.89 -10.09 5.44
C GLY A 152 9.38 -10.03 5.09
N GLN A 153 9.75 -9.87 3.83
CA GLN A 153 11.16 -9.78 3.44
C GLN A 153 11.75 -8.43 3.86
N PRO A 154 13.01 -8.41 4.35
CA PRO A 154 13.70 -7.17 4.66
C PRO A 154 13.81 -6.25 3.44
N GLY A 155 13.73 -4.95 3.65
CA GLY A 155 13.86 -3.96 2.58
C GLY A 155 12.59 -3.73 1.76
N GLN A 156 11.49 -4.43 2.07
CA GLN A 156 10.28 -4.41 1.25
C GLN A 156 9.14 -3.56 1.83
N THR A 157 9.35 -2.87 2.95
CA THR A 157 8.32 -1.98 3.49
C THR A 157 8.41 -0.58 2.88
N MET A 158 7.29 0.13 2.86
CA MET A 158 7.28 1.53 2.42
C MET A 158 8.08 2.43 3.37
N GLY A 159 8.16 2.08 4.65
CA GLY A 159 9.02 2.78 5.61
C GLY A 159 10.50 2.66 5.26
N GLU A 160 10.94 1.46 4.89
CA GLU A 160 12.31 1.24 4.44
C GLU A 160 12.59 1.95 3.10
N TYR A 161 11.63 1.97 2.20
CA TYR A 161 11.71 2.75 0.97
C TYR A 161 11.86 4.25 1.26
N TRP A 162 11.12 4.77 2.25
CA TRP A 162 11.24 6.15 2.70
C TRP A 162 12.67 6.48 3.15
N VAL A 163 13.24 5.63 4.02
CA VAL A 163 14.61 5.80 4.49
C VAL A 163 15.60 5.83 3.33
N LYS A 164 15.46 4.89 2.40
CA LYS A 164 16.35 4.74 1.25
C LYS A 164 16.30 5.95 0.31
N THR A 165 15.14 6.56 0.14
CA THR A 165 14.93 7.58 -0.91
C THR A 165 14.81 9.01 -0.40
N ARG A 166 14.44 9.23 0.88
CA ARG A 166 14.18 10.56 1.44
C ARG A 166 15.11 10.96 2.57
N LEU A 167 15.83 10.05 3.16
CA LEU A 167 16.73 10.34 4.28
C LEU A 167 18.22 10.28 3.92
#